data_6ff28a123c48b509b3af6d8fdd56384f
#
_entry.id   6ff28a123c48b509b3af6d8fdd56384f
#
_cell.length_a   1.000
_cell.length_b   1.000
_cell.length_c   1.000
_cell.angle_alpha   90.00
_cell.angle_beta   90.00
_cell.angle_gamma   90.00
#
_symmetry.space_group_name_H-M   'P 1'
#
loop_
_entity.id
_entity.type
_entity.pdbx_description
1 polymer ?
#
loop_
_entity_poly.entity_id
_entity_poly.type
_entity_poly.pdbx_seq_one_letter_code
_entity_poly.pdbx_strand_id
1 'polypeptide(L)'
;NLNIFFYKESIIDSRGNKVSTYIKNKKVIFFDHSYNASPYSLNKQILIFNQKKIKQKFYILGAMKELGIQSDFFHLQIIELVTNLKLRNIIFIGEEFYKFKKKSNNFYFYKNYIPAIKYLNKEFDNIKNIFVMGSRSNQLDRLIKQYVK
;
A
#
# COMPACT_ATOMS: atom_id res chain seq x y z
N ASN A 1 -24.23 4.89 17.41
CA ASN A 1 -24.35 3.44 17.20
C ASN A 1 -24.20 3.02 15.72
N LEU A 2 -24.66 3.83 14.75
CA LEU A 2 -24.47 3.55 13.33
C LEU A 2 -22.97 3.58 12.96
N ASN A 3 -22.21 4.52 13.52
CA ASN A 3 -20.77 4.66 13.23
C ASN A 3 -19.94 3.46 13.69
N ILE A 4 -20.35 2.78 14.75
CA ILE A 4 -19.63 1.60 15.26
C ILE A 4 -19.89 0.38 14.36
N PHE A 5 -21.10 0.27 13.82
CA PHE A 5 -21.47 -0.82 12.93
C PHE A 5 -20.73 -0.71 11.58
N PHE A 6 -20.70 0.49 10.98
CA PHE A 6 -19.93 0.76 9.75
C PHE A 6 -18.43 0.55 9.95
N TYR A 7 -17.90 0.90 11.11
CA TYR A 7 -16.49 0.70 11.43
C TYR A 7 -16.12 -0.78 11.51
N LYS A 8 -17.01 -1.61 12.02
CA LYS A 8 -16.80 -3.06 12.16
C LYS A 8 -16.88 -3.81 10.82
N GLU A 9 -17.83 -3.43 9.96
CA GLU A 9 -17.91 -3.97 8.60
C GLU A 9 -16.74 -3.54 7.74
N SER A 10 -16.29 -2.31 7.91
CA SER A 10 -15.17 -1.78 7.14
C SER A 10 -13.85 -2.49 7.45
N ILE A 11 -13.61 -2.95 8.67
CA ILE A 11 -12.40 -3.70 9.04
C ILE A 11 -12.32 -5.07 8.33
N ILE A 12 -13.45 -5.63 7.92
CA ILE A 12 -13.51 -6.97 7.31
C ILE A 12 -13.31 -6.93 5.80
N ASP A 13 -13.60 -5.80 5.16
CA ASP A 13 -13.74 -5.76 3.70
C ASP A 13 -12.47 -5.39 2.93
N SER A 14 -11.44 -4.85 3.57
CA SER A 14 -10.16 -4.44 2.93
C SER A 14 -10.34 -3.58 1.66
N ARG A 15 -11.44 -2.81 1.60
CA ARG A 15 -11.88 -2.03 0.43
C ARG A 15 -11.94 -0.53 0.70
N GLY A 16 -10.94 0.00 1.40
CA GLY A 16 -10.85 1.41 1.69
C GLY A 16 -11.14 1.78 3.13
N ASN A 17 -10.77 0.93 4.06
CA ASN A 17 -11.01 1.11 5.47
C ASN A 17 -9.82 1.75 6.16
N LYS A 18 -10.11 2.57 7.17
CA LYS A 18 -9.09 3.03 8.10
C LYS A 18 -8.97 2.05 9.27
N VAL A 19 -7.77 1.53 9.47
CA VAL A 19 -7.47 0.64 10.60
C VAL A 19 -6.40 1.30 11.46
N SER A 20 -6.77 1.71 12.66
CA SER A 20 -5.84 2.31 13.63
C SER A 20 -5.20 1.24 14.50
N THR A 21 -3.91 1.34 14.69
CA THR A 21 -3.17 0.46 15.60
C THR A 21 -2.01 1.23 16.24
N TYR A 22 -1.29 0.56 17.12
CA TYR A 22 -0.08 1.08 17.75
C TYR A 22 1.10 0.17 17.43
N ILE A 23 2.17 0.77 16.93
CA ILE A 23 3.44 0.09 16.72
C ILE A 23 4.45 0.75 17.66
N LYS A 24 5.00 -0.02 18.61
CA LYS A 24 5.92 0.49 19.63
C LYS A 24 5.41 1.77 20.32
N ASN A 25 4.13 1.75 20.74
CA ASN A 25 3.43 2.86 21.40
C ASN A 25 3.16 4.10 20.55
N LYS A 26 3.40 4.06 19.24
CA LYS A 26 3.05 5.13 18.31
C LYS A 26 1.84 4.74 17.48
N LYS A 27 0.87 5.65 17.38
CA LYS A 27 -0.33 5.43 16.58
C LYS A 27 0.00 5.43 15.09
N VAL A 28 -0.44 4.37 14.42
CA VAL A 28 -0.34 4.20 12.96
C VAL A 28 -1.73 3.94 12.40
N ILE A 29 -2.04 4.53 11.26
CA ILE A 29 -3.31 4.35 10.56
C ILE A 29 -3.02 3.70 9.21
N PHE A 30 -3.59 2.51 9.00
CA PHE A 30 -3.62 1.86 7.69
C PHE A 30 -4.86 2.29 6.93
N PHE A 31 -4.67 2.72 5.69
CA PHE A 31 -5.73 2.95 4.71
C PHE A 31 -5.77 1.69 3.83
N ASP A 32 -6.64 0.76 4.20
CA ASP A 32 -6.63 -0.61 3.69
C ASP A 32 -7.46 -0.76 2.43
N HIS A 33 -6.78 -0.85 1.29
CA HIS A 33 -7.33 -1.21 -0.02
C HIS A 33 -6.73 -2.53 -0.52
N SER A 34 -6.40 -3.44 0.38
CA SER A 34 -5.66 -4.67 0.04
C SER A 34 -6.49 -5.75 -0.66
N TYR A 35 -7.78 -5.51 -0.87
CA TYR A 35 -8.65 -6.50 -1.49
C TYR A 35 -8.34 -6.73 -2.97
N ASN A 36 -8.20 -5.67 -3.75
CA ASN A 36 -7.90 -5.76 -5.17
C ASN A 36 -7.34 -4.44 -5.73
N ALA A 37 -6.70 -4.52 -6.90
CA ALA A 37 -6.22 -3.37 -7.63
C ALA A 37 -6.29 -3.61 -9.14
N SER A 38 -6.80 -2.63 -9.85
CA SER A 38 -6.69 -2.49 -11.31
C SER A 38 -5.85 -1.25 -11.64
N PRO A 39 -5.34 -1.11 -12.88
CA PRO A 39 -4.58 0.09 -13.25
C PRO A 39 -5.33 1.39 -12.97
N TYR A 40 -6.62 1.44 -13.32
CA TYR A 40 -7.45 2.60 -13.08
C TYR A 40 -7.66 2.87 -11.59
N SER A 41 -8.04 1.86 -10.82
CA SER A 41 -8.33 2.04 -9.39
C SER A 41 -7.09 2.37 -8.58
N LEU A 42 -5.96 1.74 -8.89
CA LEU A 42 -4.69 2.01 -8.19
C LEU A 42 -4.22 3.45 -8.46
N ASN A 43 -4.22 3.87 -9.72
CA ASN A 43 -3.89 5.24 -10.10
C ASN A 43 -4.76 6.25 -9.36
N LYS A 44 -6.08 6.07 -9.41
CA LYS A 44 -7.06 6.96 -8.78
C LYS A 44 -6.86 7.04 -7.26
N GLN A 45 -6.69 5.91 -6.59
CA GLN A 45 -6.56 5.88 -5.13
C GLN A 45 -5.22 6.46 -4.65
N ILE A 46 -4.14 6.27 -5.41
CA ILE A 46 -2.87 6.95 -5.12
C ILE A 46 -3.05 8.47 -5.15
N LEU A 47 -3.72 8.99 -6.18
CA LEU A 47 -3.98 10.43 -6.30
C LEU A 47 -4.84 10.95 -5.15
N ILE A 48 -5.89 10.22 -4.79
CA ILE A 48 -6.78 10.61 -3.68
C ILE A 48 -6.00 10.65 -2.36
N PHE A 49 -5.20 9.61 -2.08
CA PHE A 49 -4.41 9.57 -0.85
C PHE A 49 -3.34 10.66 -0.82
N ASN A 50 -2.70 10.93 -1.96
CA ASN A 50 -1.70 11.98 -2.06
C ASN A 50 -2.27 13.37 -1.77
N GLN A 51 -3.53 13.61 -2.10
CA GLN A 51 -4.21 14.89 -1.87
C GLN A 51 -4.67 15.09 -0.42
N LYS A 52 -4.69 14.04 0.39
CA LYS A 52 -5.08 14.17 1.79
C LYS A 52 -4.10 15.05 2.55
N LYS A 53 -4.63 15.96 3.37
CA LYS A 53 -3.83 16.87 4.21
C LYS A 53 -3.42 16.17 5.50
N ILE A 54 -2.65 15.11 5.39
CA ILE A 54 -2.09 14.32 6.49
C ILE A 54 -0.58 14.20 6.33
N LYS A 55 0.13 13.99 7.43
CA LYS A 55 1.60 13.95 7.45
C LYS A 55 2.12 12.51 7.51
N GLN A 56 3.40 12.35 7.21
CA GLN A 56 4.11 11.08 7.34
C GLN A 56 3.40 9.94 6.59
N LYS A 57 3.09 10.21 5.33
CA LYS A 57 2.48 9.24 4.43
C LYS A 57 3.48 8.20 3.98
N PHE A 58 3.00 6.98 3.92
CA PHE A 58 3.74 5.84 3.40
C PHE A 58 2.86 5.02 2.46
N TYR A 59 3.43 4.46 1.41
CA TYR A 59 2.69 3.73 0.39
C TYR A 59 3.22 2.30 0.28
N ILE A 60 2.33 1.32 0.36
CA ILE A 60 2.61 -0.08 0.05
C ILE A 60 1.75 -0.46 -1.15
N LEU A 61 2.39 -0.60 -2.30
CA LEU A 61 1.73 -0.82 -3.57
C LEU A 61 2.02 -2.23 -4.07
N GLY A 62 1.01 -3.06 -4.06
CA GLY A 62 1.09 -4.44 -4.54
C GLY A 62 0.82 -4.54 -6.04
N ALA A 63 1.42 -5.55 -6.66
CA ALA A 63 1.25 -5.83 -8.08
C ALA A 63 -0.21 -6.06 -8.46
N MET A 64 -0.55 -5.69 -9.68
CA MET A 64 -1.85 -5.93 -10.29
C MET A 64 -1.80 -7.24 -11.09
N LYS A 65 -2.88 -8.03 -11.01
CA LYS A 65 -2.98 -9.32 -11.68
C LYS A 65 -3.92 -9.25 -12.89
N GLU A 66 -3.89 -10.28 -13.72
CA GLU A 66 -4.77 -10.48 -14.87
C GLU A 66 -4.64 -9.42 -15.97
N LEU A 67 -3.46 -8.83 -16.12
CA LEU A 67 -3.20 -7.81 -17.14
C LEU A 67 -2.59 -8.38 -18.42
N GLY A 68 -2.23 -9.66 -18.45
CA GLY A 68 -1.66 -10.31 -19.62
C GLY A 68 -0.39 -9.63 -20.13
N ILE A 69 -0.31 -9.45 -21.44
CA ILE A 69 0.85 -8.82 -22.10
C ILE A 69 1.00 -7.33 -21.75
N GLN A 70 -0.03 -6.68 -21.22
CA GLN A 70 0.01 -5.28 -20.82
C GLN A 70 0.51 -5.07 -19.39
N SER A 71 0.85 -6.13 -18.69
CA SER A 71 1.29 -6.06 -17.29
C SER A 71 2.46 -5.11 -17.10
N ASP A 72 3.51 -5.25 -17.88
CA ASP A 72 4.70 -4.40 -17.77
C ASP A 72 4.37 -2.93 -18.00
N PHE A 73 3.56 -2.64 -19.01
CA PHE A 73 3.12 -1.28 -19.32
C PHE A 73 2.42 -0.62 -18.14
N PHE A 74 1.45 -1.30 -17.54
CA PHE A 74 0.68 -0.73 -16.43
C PHE A 74 1.49 -0.61 -15.15
N HIS A 75 2.36 -1.56 -14.85
CA HIS A 75 3.23 -1.46 -13.67
C HIS A 75 4.25 -0.32 -13.82
N LEU A 76 4.83 -0.15 -15.01
CA LEU A 76 5.69 1.00 -15.29
C LEU A 76 4.95 2.33 -15.19
N GLN A 77 3.69 2.39 -15.63
CA GLN A 77 2.87 3.61 -15.47
C GLN A 77 2.69 4.00 -14.00
N ILE A 78 2.49 3.04 -13.12
CA ILE A 78 2.37 3.33 -11.68
C ILE A 78 3.69 3.85 -11.12
N ILE A 79 4.81 3.22 -11.48
CA ILE A 79 6.15 3.70 -11.06
C ILE A 79 6.38 5.13 -11.56
N GLU A 80 6.02 5.41 -12.81
CA GLU A 80 6.14 6.75 -13.39
C GLU A 80 5.22 7.76 -12.69
N LEU A 81 3.99 7.39 -12.39
CA LEU A 81 3.05 8.23 -11.64
C LEU A 81 3.64 8.68 -10.31
N VAL A 82 4.10 7.75 -9.48
CA VAL A 82 4.64 8.08 -8.16
C VAL A 82 5.95 8.86 -8.25
N THR A 83 6.73 8.63 -9.30
CA THR A 83 7.95 9.40 -9.58
C THR A 83 7.60 10.85 -9.94
N ASN A 84 6.62 11.06 -10.81
CA ASN A 84 6.17 12.40 -11.23
C ASN A 84 5.51 13.16 -10.09
N LEU A 85 4.82 12.47 -9.18
CA LEU A 85 4.26 13.05 -7.96
C LEU A 85 5.34 13.35 -6.91
N LYS A 86 6.60 12.96 -7.14
CA LYS A 86 7.72 13.12 -6.22
C LYS A 86 7.49 12.45 -4.86
N LEU A 87 6.78 11.33 -4.86
CA LEU A 87 6.58 10.53 -3.67
C LEU A 87 7.86 9.79 -3.31
N ARG A 88 8.12 9.61 -2.02
CA ARG A 88 9.38 9.02 -1.55
C ARG A 88 9.20 7.73 -0.75
N ASN A 89 8.24 7.67 0.12
CA ASN A 89 8.07 6.56 1.06
C ASN A 89 7.21 5.46 0.44
N ILE A 90 7.79 4.72 -0.52
CA ILE A 90 7.06 3.71 -1.29
C ILE A 90 7.78 2.37 -1.25
N ILE A 91 7.00 1.34 -0.93
CA ILE A 91 7.35 -0.07 -1.14
C ILE A 91 6.47 -0.63 -2.23
N PHE A 92 7.08 -1.23 -3.25
CA PHE A 92 6.42 -2.04 -4.26
C PHE A 92 6.54 -3.52 -3.91
N ILE A 93 5.45 -4.26 -3.98
CA ILE A 93 5.40 -5.69 -3.64
C ILE A 93 4.84 -6.50 -4.81
N GLY A 94 5.52 -7.58 -5.15
CA GLY A 94 5.14 -8.51 -6.21
C GLY A 94 6.15 -8.59 -7.33
N GLU A 95 6.20 -9.73 -8.00
CA GLU A 95 7.17 -9.99 -9.08
C GLU A 95 7.05 -8.98 -10.22
N GLU A 96 5.82 -8.56 -10.55
CA GLU A 96 5.55 -7.66 -11.67
C GLU A 96 6.14 -6.26 -11.45
N PHE A 97 6.24 -5.81 -10.20
CA PHE A 97 6.97 -4.60 -9.85
C PHE A 97 8.46 -4.88 -9.64
N TYR A 98 8.79 -6.01 -9.02
CA TYR A 98 10.16 -6.33 -8.63
C TYR A 98 11.13 -6.35 -9.81
N LYS A 99 10.69 -6.80 -10.99
CA LYS A 99 11.51 -6.81 -12.22
C LYS A 99 12.04 -5.42 -12.60
N PHE A 100 11.39 -4.35 -12.12
CA PHE A 100 11.77 -2.96 -12.41
C PHE A 100 12.61 -2.31 -11.32
N LYS A 101 13.08 -3.05 -10.33
CA LYS A 101 13.83 -2.50 -9.19
C LYS A 101 15.08 -1.70 -9.59
N LYS A 102 15.69 -2.01 -10.72
CA LYS A 102 16.87 -1.29 -11.23
C LYS A 102 16.54 0.06 -11.86
N LYS A 103 15.28 0.33 -12.15
CA LYS A 103 14.84 1.57 -12.80
C LYS A 103 14.66 2.73 -11.82
N SER A 104 14.64 2.47 -10.52
CA SER A 104 14.53 3.51 -9.51
C SER A 104 15.27 3.13 -8.24
N ASN A 105 16.16 4.01 -7.81
CA ASN A 105 16.87 3.87 -6.52
C ASN A 105 16.11 4.54 -5.36
N ASN A 106 14.96 5.17 -5.66
CA ASN A 106 14.21 5.95 -4.67
C ASN A 106 13.12 5.15 -3.98
N PHE A 107 12.83 3.93 -4.45
CA PHE A 107 11.77 3.08 -3.94
C PHE A 107 12.32 1.72 -3.52
N TYR A 108 11.58 1.05 -2.65
CA TYR A 108 11.89 -0.31 -2.23
C TYR A 108 11.03 -1.29 -3.02
N PHE A 109 11.64 -2.40 -3.47
CA PHE A 109 10.98 -3.43 -4.25
C PHE A 109 11.19 -4.78 -3.58
N TYR A 110 10.10 -5.47 -3.26
CA TYR A 110 10.14 -6.80 -2.67
C TYR A 110 9.23 -7.75 -3.43
N LYS A 111 9.60 -9.02 -3.50
CA LYS A 111 8.80 -10.04 -4.19
C LYS A 111 7.54 -10.41 -3.42
N ASN A 112 7.53 -10.26 -2.10
CA ASN A 112 6.39 -10.53 -1.22
C ASN A 112 6.38 -9.55 -0.04
N TYR A 113 5.32 -9.62 0.79
CA TYR A 113 5.10 -8.67 1.86
C TYR A 113 6.02 -8.85 3.09
N ILE A 114 6.67 -10.00 3.26
CA ILE A 114 7.42 -10.32 4.49
C ILE A 114 8.58 -9.35 4.72
N PRO A 115 9.45 -9.03 3.73
CA PRO A 115 10.49 -8.04 3.94
C PRO A 115 9.96 -6.64 4.26
N ALA A 116 8.75 -6.31 3.77
CA ALA A 116 8.12 -5.02 4.07
C ALA A 116 7.81 -4.88 5.56
N ILE A 117 7.43 -5.95 6.24
CA ILE A 117 7.22 -5.95 7.69
C ILE A 117 8.51 -5.55 8.41
N LYS A 118 9.65 -6.13 8.01
CA LYS A 118 10.95 -5.80 8.60
C LYS A 118 11.30 -4.32 8.40
N TYR A 119 11.03 -3.80 7.21
CA TYR A 119 11.26 -2.40 6.90
C TYR A 119 10.38 -1.48 7.78
N LEU A 120 9.09 -1.76 7.86
CA LEU A 120 8.15 -0.98 8.67
C LEU A 120 8.57 -0.97 10.15
N ASN A 121 8.98 -2.12 10.68
CA ASN A 121 9.42 -2.23 12.08
C ASN A 121 10.68 -1.42 12.37
N LYS A 122 11.54 -1.23 11.38
CA LYS A 122 12.75 -0.42 11.49
C LYS A 122 12.45 1.08 11.37
N GLU A 123 11.58 1.47 10.44
CA GLU A 123 11.35 2.86 10.05
C GLU A 123 10.06 3.46 10.64
N PHE A 124 9.39 2.75 11.55
CA PHE A 124 8.06 3.14 12.04
C PHE A 124 8.02 4.54 12.68
N ASP A 125 9.14 5.07 13.19
CA ASP A 125 9.19 6.40 13.80
C ASP A 125 8.82 7.52 12.81
N ASN A 126 9.05 7.29 11.53
CA ASN A 126 8.79 8.23 10.46
C ASN A 126 7.48 7.95 9.71
N ILE A 127 6.70 6.96 10.17
CA ILE A 127 5.52 6.46 9.49
C ILE A 127 4.31 6.66 10.39
N LYS A 128 3.26 7.29 9.88
CA LYS A 128 2.01 7.46 10.61
C LYS A 128 0.80 7.03 9.81
N ASN A 129 0.76 7.32 8.53
CA ASN A 129 -0.37 7.04 7.65
C ASN A 129 0.11 6.16 6.49
N ILE A 130 -0.37 4.92 6.46
CA ILE A 130 0.08 3.92 5.50
C ILE A 130 -1.06 3.56 4.55
N PHE A 131 -0.88 3.88 3.27
CA PHE A 131 -1.77 3.44 2.20
C PHE A 131 -1.34 2.05 1.73
N VAL A 132 -2.26 1.10 1.66
CA VAL A 132 -2.00 -0.28 1.23
C VAL A 132 -2.98 -0.65 0.15
N MET A 133 -2.50 -0.92 -1.07
CA MET A 133 -3.35 -1.35 -2.18
C MET A 133 -2.58 -2.29 -3.13
N GLY A 134 -3.23 -3.34 -3.58
CA GLY A 134 -2.69 -4.32 -4.50
C GLY A 134 -3.69 -5.43 -4.76
N SER A 135 -3.39 -6.29 -5.72
CA SER A 135 -4.20 -7.49 -5.96
C SER A 135 -4.14 -8.44 -4.76
N ARG A 136 -5.23 -9.17 -4.52
CA ARG A 136 -5.38 -10.08 -3.37
C ARG A 136 -4.24 -11.10 -3.26
N SER A 137 -3.70 -11.55 -4.38
CA SER A 137 -2.60 -12.51 -4.41
C SER A 137 -1.31 -12.02 -3.74
N ASN A 138 -1.13 -10.72 -3.54
CA ASN A 138 0.01 -10.17 -2.80
C ASN A 138 -0.13 -10.36 -1.29
N GLN A 139 -1.30 -10.75 -0.80
CA GLN A 139 -1.58 -11.02 0.62
C GLN A 139 -1.26 -9.83 1.54
N LEU A 140 -1.51 -8.62 1.06
CA LEU A 140 -1.23 -7.40 1.83
C LEU A 140 -2.10 -7.27 3.08
N ASP A 141 -3.26 -7.91 3.08
CA ASP A 141 -4.10 -8.05 4.29
C ASP A 141 -3.36 -8.76 5.42
N ARG A 142 -2.51 -9.73 5.10
CA ARG A 142 -1.67 -10.41 6.09
C ARG A 142 -0.61 -9.49 6.68
N LEU A 143 -0.06 -8.57 5.88
CA LEU A 143 0.85 -7.54 6.40
C LEU A 143 0.14 -6.68 7.46
N ILE A 144 -1.06 -6.21 7.15
CA ILE A 144 -1.83 -5.37 8.07
C ILE A 144 -2.16 -6.15 9.36
N LYS A 145 -2.56 -7.41 9.23
CA LYS A 145 -2.89 -8.29 10.37
C LYS A 145 -1.75 -8.51 11.35
N GLN A 146 -0.50 -8.30 10.93
CA GLN A 146 0.64 -8.37 11.86
C GLN A 146 0.58 -7.28 12.93
N TYR A 147 -0.07 -6.18 12.66
CA TYR A 147 -0.11 -5.01 13.53
C TYR A 147 -1.45 -4.79 14.22
N VAL A 148 -2.49 -5.42 13.72
CA VAL A 148 -3.86 -5.29 14.26
C VAL A 148 -4.21 -6.55 15.04
N LYS A 149 -4.44 -6.39 16.33
CA LYS A 149 -4.86 -7.48 17.21
C LYS A 149 -6.37 -7.55 17.37
#